data_49da3b70180bf7db96036196a97ced99
#
_entry.id   49da3b70180bf7db96036196a97ced99
#
_cell.length_a   1.000
_cell.length_b   1.000
_cell.length_c   1.000
_cell.angle_alpha   90.00
_cell.angle_beta   90.00
_cell.angle_gamma   90.00
#
_symmetry.space_group_name_H-M   'P 1'
#
loop_
_entity.id
_entity.type
_entity.pdbx_description
1 polymer ?
#
loop_
_entity_poly.entity_id
_entity_poly.type
_entity_poly.pdbx_seq_one_letter_code
_entity_poly.pdbx_strand_id
1 'polypeptide(L)'
;MEKELGVKLFEKNGHKITLTQFGEEFLSYAEKTLDVLDDGIASIKRSAMGNGTIRLGLVRPLGISYVPRMAAAFIKKNPKLDIDFTFHTDVTGRLLDDMQLGKYDLLFCSKPSEEYHFSAEPVMKQRLVLITPKGHPLAKKRKRSINLAETAGYSYVCFDKNSGIRSIFDEMLKKSDTTVKIAYETEEDQVIAGLVANGFGIAVVPYMDILEKMSVEIFEIESPEYERSFYMVNDNSTYMSPVVEAFRNFVIENTSVLKAL
;
A
#
# COMPACT_ATOMS: atom_id res chain seq x y z
N MET A 1 -37.95 2.53 -35.91
CA MET A 1 -37.28 1.21 -35.76
C MET A 1 -37.50 0.32 -36.98
N GLU A 2 -38.70 -0.22 -37.32
CA GLU A 2 -38.87 -1.06 -38.52
C GLU A 2 -38.46 -0.37 -39.82
N LYS A 3 -38.74 0.95 -39.97
CA LYS A 3 -38.30 1.75 -41.13
C LYS A 3 -36.78 1.90 -41.24
N GLU A 4 -36.07 1.90 -40.11
CA GLU A 4 -34.62 2.01 -40.05
C GLU A 4 -33.97 0.66 -40.35
N LEU A 5 -34.60 -0.42 -39.87
CA LEU A 5 -34.11 -1.79 -40.07
C LEU A 5 -34.43 -2.33 -41.46
N GLY A 6 -35.41 -1.71 -42.15
CA GLY A 6 -35.85 -2.16 -43.46
C GLY A 6 -36.66 -3.47 -43.47
N VAL A 7 -37.01 -3.97 -42.30
CA VAL A 7 -37.77 -5.21 -42.11
C VAL A 7 -38.91 -5.01 -41.13
N LYS A 8 -39.95 -5.84 -41.23
CA LYS A 8 -41.03 -5.86 -40.23
C LYS A 8 -40.68 -6.76 -39.07
N LEU A 9 -40.89 -6.28 -37.85
CA LEU A 9 -40.72 -7.04 -36.61
C LEU A 9 -42.02 -7.69 -36.15
N PHE A 10 -43.16 -7.14 -36.58
CA PHE A 10 -44.49 -7.63 -36.25
C PHE A 10 -45.29 -7.94 -37.49
N GLU A 11 -46.06 -9.01 -37.44
CA GLU A 11 -47.03 -9.36 -38.49
C GLU A 11 -48.41 -9.61 -37.89
N LYS A 12 -49.43 -9.43 -38.75
CA LYS A 12 -50.80 -9.61 -38.35
C LYS A 12 -51.28 -11.01 -38.77
N ASN A 13 -51.58 -11.86 -37.79
CA ASN A 13 -52.13 -13.18 -38.02
C ASN A 13 -53.58 -13.23 -37.54
N GLY A 14 -54.49 -12.96 -38.45
CA GLY A 14 -55.93 -12.78 -38.16
C GLY A 14 -56.19 -11.54 -37.32
N HIS A 15 -56.68 -11.72 -36.09
CA HIS A 15 -56.93 -10.66 -35.10
C HIS A 15 -55.79 -10.49 -34.12
N LYS A 16 -54.72 -11.28 -34.21
CA LYS A 16 -53.52 -11.22 -33.30
C LYS A 16 -52.34 -10.61 -34.03
N ILE A 17 -51.51 -9.91 -33.26
CA ILE A 17 -50.18 -9.43 -33.69
C ILE A 17 -49.17 -10.43 -33.14
N THR A 18 -48.32 -10.96 -33.99
CA THR A 18 -47.24 -11.89 -33.66
C THR A 18 -45.92 -11.31 -34.15
N LEU A 19 -44.81 -11.81 -33.58
CA LEU A 19 -43.47 -11.46 -34.06
C LEU A 19 -43.22 -12.15 -35.39
N THR A 20 -42.50 -11.50 -36.27
CA THR A 20 -41.85 -12.14 -37.42
C THR A 20 -40.56 -12.83 -36.97
N GLN A 21 -39.93 -13.63 -37.83
CA GLN A 21 -38.63 -14.18 -37.56
C GLN A 21 -37.59 -13.09 -37.20
N PHE A 22 -37.60 -11.95 -37.87
CA PHE A 22 -36.79 -10.78 -37.56
C PHE A 22 -37.20 -10.17 -36.21
N GLY A 23 -38.46 -10.21 -35.85
CA GLY A 23 -38.99 -9.76 -34.58
C GLY A 23 -38.50 -10.63 -33.42
N GLU A 24 -38.48 -11.96 -33.56
CA GLU A 24 -37.94 -12.89 -32.56
C GLU A 24 -36.42 -12.70 -32.35
N GLU A 25 -35.69 -12.56 -33.45
CA GLU A 25 -34.25 -12.29 -33.40
C GLU A 25 -33.98 -10.94 -32.70
N PHE A 26 -34.71 -9.90 -33.08
CA PHE A 26 -34.55 -8.58 -32.44
C PHE A 26 -34.93 -8.60 -30.95
N LEU A 27 -36.00 -9.30 -30.58
CA LEU A 27 -36.41 -9.47 -29.19
C LEU A 27 -35.27 -10.06 -28.34
N SER A 28 -34.63 -11.13 -28.85
CA SER A 28 -33.50 -11.75 -28.13
C SER A 28 -32.36 -10.78 -27.88
N TYR A 29 -32.02 -9.89 -28.79
CA TYR A 29 -31.02 -8.85 -28.59
C TYR A 29 -31.50 -7.74 -27.65
N ALA A 30 -32.76 -7.36 -27.74
CA ALA A 30 -33.35 -6.35 -26.86
C ALA A 30 -33.38 -6.81 -25.40
N GLU A 31 -33.82 -8.04 -25.16
CA GLU A 31 -33.83 -8.65 -23.81
C GLU A 31 -32.40 -8.69 -23.21
N LYS A 32 -31.40 -9.20 -23.95
CA LYS A 32 -30.00 -9.21 -23.50
C LYS A 32 -29.48 -7.82 -23.18
N THR A 33 -29.87 -6.81 -23.98
CA THR A 33 -29.44 -5.43 -23.75
C THR A 33 -30.02 -4.86 -22.46
N LEU A 34 -31.32 -5.15 -22.21
CA LEU A 34 -31.98 -4.74 -20.96
C LEU A 34 -31.41 -5.45 -19.76
N ASP A 35 -31.15 -6.76 -19.85
CA ASP A 35 -30.52 -7.53 -18.78
C ASP A 35 -29.14 -6.93 -18.40
N VAL A 36 -28.31 -6.62 -19.38
CA VAL A 36 -26.99 -5.97 -19.15
C VAL A 36 -27.13 -4.60 -18.47
N LEU A 37 -28.15 -3.83 -18.89
CA LEU A 37 -28.43 -2.51 -18.30
C LEU A 37 -28.90 -2.66 -16.84
N ASP A 38 -29.81 -3.59 -16.58
CA ASP A 38 -30.33 -3.85 -15.23
C ASP A 38 -29.25 -4.36 -14.29
N ASP A 39 -28.37 -5.24 -14.76
CA ASP A 39 -27.18 -5.69 -14.03
C ASP A 39 -26.24 -4.52 -13.68
N GLY A 40 -26.02 -3.61 -14.63
CA GLY A 40 -25.23 -2.39 -14.41
C GLY A 40 -25.84 -1.50 -13.32
N ILE A 41 -27.16 -1.25 -13.39
CA ILE A 41 -27.90 -0.47 -12.40
C ILE A 41 -27.84 -1.16 -11.01
N ALA A 42 -28.04 -2.47 -10.96
CA ALA A 42 -27.94 -3.22 -9.71
C ALA A 42 -26.55 -3.17 -9.11
N SER A 43 -25.50 -3.23 -9.93
CA SER A 43 -24.11 -3.09 -9.51
C SER A 43 -23.84 -1.72 -8.88
N ILE A 44 -24.27 -0.63 -9.55
CA ILE A 44 -24.12 0.74 -9.02
C ILE A 44 -24.89 0.92 -7.70
N LYS A 45 -26.12 0.37 -7.60
CA LYS A 45 -26.91 0.41 -6.38
C LYS A 45 -26.22 -0.34 -5.22
N ARG A 46 -25.62 -1.52 -5.49
CA ARG A 46 -24.82 -2.24 -4.48
C ARG A 46 -23.63 -1.40 -4.01
N SER A 47 -22.91 -0.78 -4.93
CA SER A 47 -21.78 0.11 -4.61
C SER A 47 -22.21 1.31 -3.75
N ALA A 48 -23.38 1.91 -4.04
CA ALA A 48 -23.94 3.00 -3.25
C ALA A 48 -24.31 2.57 -1.81
N MET A 49 -24.57 1.29 -1.57
CA MET A 49 -24.84 0.71 -0.25
C MET A 49 -23.56 0.33 0.52
N GLY A 50 -22.38 0.67 0.02
CA GLY A 50 -21.10 0.37 0.65
C GLY A 50 -20.48 -0.97 0.29
N ASN A 51 -21.03 -1.69 -0.71
CA ASN A 51 -20.39 -2.85 -1.30
C ASN A 51 -19.39 -2.42 -2.38
N GLY A 52 -18.44 -3.28 -2.69
CA GLY A 52 -17.55 -3.07 -3.84
C GLY A 52 -16.10 -3.35 -3.54
N THR A 53 -15.26 -3.03 -4.52
CA THR A 53 -13.81 -3.28 -4.47
C THR A 53 -13.07 -2.03 -4.04
N ILE A 54 -12.11 -2.20 -3.13
CA ILE A 54 -11.16 -1.17 -2.69
C ILE A 54 -9.79 -1.50 -3.29
N ARG A 55 -9.29 -0.63 -4.16
CA ARG A 55 -8.01 -0.82 -4.87
C ARG A 55 -6.87 -0.14 -4.11
N LEU A 56 -5.96 -0.93 -3.56
CA LEU A 56 -4.88 -0.45 -2.70
C LEU A 56 -3.52 -0.58 -3.39
N GLY A 57 -2.77 0.53 -3.43
CA GLY A 57 -1.36 0.54 -3.76
C GLY A 57 -0.52 0.67 -2.48
N LEU A 58 0.50 -0.18 -2.32
CA LEU A 58 1.24 -0.33 -1.06
C LEU A 58 2.75 -0.31 -1.29
N VAL A 59 3.50 0.35 -0.42
CA VAL A 59 4.91 -0.01 -0.28
C VAL A 59 5.03 -1.33 0.50
N ARG A 60 6.00 -2.17 0.12
CA ARG A 60 6.17 -3.52 0.68
C ARG A 60 6.12 -3.59 2.22
N PRO A 61 6.78 -2.71 3.00
CA PRO A 61 6.73 -2.80 4.46
C PRO A 61 5.32 -2.73 5.06
N LEU A 62 4.42 -1.94 4.47
CA LEU A 62 3.04 -1.81 4.92
C LEU A 62 2.15 -2.98 4.46
N GLY A 63 2.50 -3.60 3.34
CA GLY A 63 1.78 -4.76 2.78
C GLY A 63 1.99 -6.06 3.56
N ILE A 64 3.04 -6.17 4.37
CA ILE A 64 3.34 -7.40 5.12
C ILE A 64 2.39 -7.58 6.31
N SER A 65 2.04 -6.53 7.03
CA SER A 65 1.28 -6.64 8.28
C SER A 65 0.21 -5.56 8.43
N TYR A 66 0.60 -4.27 8.32
CA TYR A 66 -0.27 -3.16 8.67
C TYR A 66 -1.57 -3.14 7.86
N VAL A 67 -1.47 -3.05 6.54
CA VAL A 67 -2.65 -2.92 5.66
C VAL A 67 -3.50 -4.18 5.65
N PRO A 68 -2.95 -5.42 5.58
CA PRO A 68 -3.75 -6.63 5.71
C PRO A 68 -4.54 -6.72 7.02
N ARG A 69 -3.95 -6.29 8.14
CA ARG A 69 -4.66 -6.25 9.43
C ARG A 69 -5.80 -5.24 9.43
N MET A 70 -5.60 -4.06 8.84
CA MET A 70 -6.64 -3.04 8.70
C MET A 70 -7.78 -3.54 7.82
N ALA A 71 -7.48 -4.14 6.67
CA ALA A 71 -8.47 -4.71 5.76
C ALA A 71 -9.29 -5.82 6.42
N ALA A 72 -8.62 -6.77 7.08
CA ALA A 72 -9.29 -7.85 7.79
C ALA A 72 -10.18 -7.35 8.94
N ALA A 73 -9.72 -6.35 9.70
CA ALA A 73 -10.51 -5.74 10.77
C ALA A 73 -11.73 -4.98 10.23
N PHE A 74 -11.58 -4.30 9.07
CA PHE A 74 -12.67 -3.60 8.41
C PHE A 74 -13.75 -4.57 7.91
N ILE A 75 -13.38 -5.66 7.24
CA ILE A 75 -14.31 -6.73 6.82
C ILE A 75 -15.06 -7.28 8.04
N LYS A 76 -14.32 -7.59 9.12
CA LYS A 76 -14.93 -8.12 10.36
C LYS A 76 -15.93 -7.15 10.99
N LYS A 77 -15.70 -5.84 10.91
CA LYS A 77 -16.60 -4.80 11.41
C LYS A 77 -17.87 -4.66 10.55
N ASN A 78 -17.79 -5.05 9.27
CA ASN A 78 -18.86 -4.87 8.29
C ASN A 78 -19.34 -6.20 7.67
N PRO A 79 -19.80 -7.19 8.45
CA PRO A 79 -20.08 -8.56 7.98
C PRO A 79 -21.26 -8.69 7.01
N LYS A 80 -22.03 -7.61 6.82
CA LYS A 80 -23.19 -7.58 5.91
C LYS A 80 -22.84 -6.97 4.54
N LEU A 81 -21.65 -6.40 4.39
CA LEU A 81 -21.21 -5.79 3.16
C LEU A 81 -20.34 -6.77 2.38
N ASP A 82 -20.53 -6.78 1.08
CA ASP A 82 -19.68 -7.52 0.13
C ASP A 82 -18.52 -6.61 -0.26
N ILE A 83 -17.38 -6.81 0.38
CA ILE A 83 -16.20 -5.95 0.27
C ILE A 83 -15.03 -6.78 -0.23
N ASP A 84 -14.52 -6.39 -1.40
CA ASP A 84 -13.31 -6.92 -1.97
C ASP A 84 -12.15 -5.93 -1.86
N PHE A 85 -10.95 -6.46 -1.72
CA PHE A 85 -9.71 -5.70 -1.76
C PHE A 85 -8.79 -6.19 -2.88
N THR A 86 -8.19 -5.27 -3.61
CA THR A 86 -7.04 -5.57 -4.44
C THR A 86 -5.80 -4.91 -3.84
N PHE A 87 -4.68 -5.65 -3.84
CA PHE A 87 -3.42 -5.20 -3.27
C PHE A 87 -2.34 -5.22 -4.35
N HIS A 88 -1.71 -4.08 -4.57
CA HIS A 88 -0.59 -3.96 -5.48
C HIS A 88 0.60 -3.34 -4.76
N THR A 89 1.80 -3.88 -4.97
CA THR A 89 3.01 -3.38 -4.30
C THR A 89 3.99 -2.81 -5.32
N ASP A 90 4.46 -1.59 -5.04
CA ASP A 90 5.52 -0.95 -5.83
C ASP A 90 6.24 0.10 -4.96
N VAL A 91 7.19 0.82 -5.54
CA VAL A 91 7.85 1.99 -4.94
C VAL A 91 6.92 3.20 -4.94
N THR A 92 7.10 4.11 -3.98
CA THR A 92 6.22 5.27 -3.78
C THR A 92 6.00 6.07 -5.05
N GLY A 93 7.04 6.39 -5.83
CA GLY A 93 6.90 7.20 -7.05
C GLY A 93 5.93 6.58 -8.06
N ARG A 94 6.11 5.28 -8.38
CA ARG A 94 5.21 4.58 -9.32
C ARG A 94 3.78 4.48 -8.81
N LEU A 95 3.60 4.25 -7.50
CA LEU A 95 2.27 4.23 -6.90
C LEU A 95 1.56 5.58 -7.06
N LEU A 96 2.28 6.69 -6.88
CA LEU A 96 1.74 8.04 -7.04
C LEU A 96 1.37 8.33 -8.50
N ASP A 97 2.23 7.97 -9.45
CA ASP A 97 1.94 8.10 -10.89
C ASP A 97 0.71 7.29 -11.28
N ASP A 98 0.62 6.05 -10.80
CA ASP A 98 -0.51 5.17 -11.07
C ASP A 98 -1.81 5.65 -10.41
N MET A 99 -1.74 6.33 -9.25
CA MET A 99 -2.91 6.97 -8.64
C MET A 99 -3.44 8.13 -9.49
N GLN A 100 -2.56 8.94 -10.10
CA GLN A 100 -2.97 9.98 -11.05
C GLN A 100 -3.73 9.40 -12.25
N LEU A 101 -3.43 8.16 -12.63
CA LEU A 101 -4.12 7.43 -13.70
C LEU A 101 -5.41 6.72 -13.21
N GLY A 102 -5.82 6.92 -11.95
CA GLY A 102 -7.03 6.32 -11.38
C GLY A 102 -6.95 4.81 -11.16
N LYS A 103 -5.74 4.22 -11.07
CA LYS A 103 -5.58 2.77 -10.85
C LYS A 103 -5.87 2.35 -9.42
N TYR A 104 -5.66 3.23 -8.44
CA TYR A 104 -5.85 2.97 -7.01
C TYR A 104 -6.83 3.96 -6.39
N ASP A 105 -7.52 3.51 -5.36
CA ASP A 105 -8.41 4.34 -4.55
C ASP A 105 -7.67 4.95 -3.35
N LEU A 106 -6.77 4.17 -2.74
CA LEU A 106 -5.91 4.60 -1.63
C LEU A 106 -4.50 4.04 -1.81
N LEU A 107 -3.50 4.84 -1.42
CA LEU A 107 -2.12 4.36 -1.31
C LEU A 107 -1.69 4.32 0.15
N PHE A 108 -0.77 3.40 0.44
CA PHE A 108 -0.04 3.35 1.70
C PHE A 108 1.46 3.37 1.39
N CYS A 109 2.07 4.55 1.53
CA CYS A 109 3.43 4.80 1.04
C CYS A 109 4.18 5.84 1.88
N SER A 110 5.39 6.22 1.46
CA SER A 110 6.10 7.37 2.02
C SER A 110 5.37 8.67 1.67
N LYS A 111 5.68 9.76 2.37
CA LYS A 111 5.06 11.07 2.12
C LYS A 111 5.24 11.45 0.65
N PRO A 112 4.15 11.77 -0.09
CA PRO A 112 4.26 12.29 -1.45
C PRO A 112 4.95 13.64 -1.45
N SER A 113 5.64 13.96 -2.56
CA SER A 113 6.13 15.32 -2.81
C SER A 113 4.95 16.27 -3.07
N GLU A 114 5.17 17.56 -2.86
CA GLU A 114 4.13 18.59 -3.03
C GLU A 114 3.60 18.71 -4.47
N GLU A 115 4.32 18.18 -5.44
CA GLU A 115 3.94 18.13 -6.86
C GLU A 115 2.64 17.32 -7.10
N TYR A 116 2.38 16.33 -6.25
CA TYR A 116 1.23 15.43 -6.39
C TYR A 116 0.04 15.98 -5.60
N HIS A 117 -0.32 17.06 -5.40
CA HIS A 117 -1.53 17.63 -4.76
C HIS A 117 -2.51 16.63 -4.09
N PHE A 118 -1.99 15.52 -3.55
CA PHE A 118 -2.76 14.49 -2.86
C PHE A 118 -2.89 14.78 -1.37
N SER A 119 -3.96 14.32 -0.75
CA SER A 119 -4.07 14.27 0.70
C SER A 119 -3.23 13.12 1.25
N ALA A 120 -2.50 13.38 2.32
CA ALA A 120 -1.64 12.40 2.98
C ALA A 120 -1.83 12.44 4.49
N GLU A 121 -2.37 11.36 5.05
CA GLU A 121 -2.59 11.19 6.50
C GLU A 121 -1.55 10.24 7.09
N PRO A 122 -0.81 10.61 8.14
CA PRO A 122 0.19 9.75 8.73
C PRO A 122 -0.48 8.56 9.43
N VAL A 123 -0.07 7.33 9.07
CA VAL A 123 -0.68 6.09 9.57
C VAL A 123 0.25 5.26 10.45
N MET A 124 1.55 5.32 10.23
CA MET A 124 2.51 4.52 11.00
C MET A 124 3.88 5.19 11.02
N LYS A 125 4.53 5.20 12.20
CA LYS A 125 5.96 5.53 12.29
C LYS A 125 6.77 4.27 12.00
N GLN A 126 7.79 4.39 11.15
CA GLN A 126 8.74 3.30 10.90
C GLN A 126 9.92 3.43 11.86
N ARG A 127 10.07 2.42 12.70
CA ARG A 127 11.21 2.28 13.61
C ARG A 127 12.43 1.81 12.83
N LEU A 128 13.54 2.54 12.91
CA LEU A 128 14.84 2.12 12.40
C LEU A 128 15.68 1.62 13.59
N VAL A 129 16.48 0.59 13.33
CA VAL A 129 17.39 0.01 14.32
C VAL A 129 18.77 -0.16 13.70
N LEU A 130 19.81 -0.07 14.53
CA LEU A 130 21.12 -0.53 14.14
C LEU A 130 21.20 -2.04 14.41
N ILE A 131 21.69 -2.80 13.44
CA ILE A 131 22.00 -4.23 13.62
C ILE A 131 23.49 -4.49 13.46
N THR A 132 23.99 -5.41 14.26
CA THR A 132 25.38 -5.87 14.21
C THR A 132 25.44 -7.39 14.26
N PRO A 133 26.53 -8.04 13.84
CA PRO A 133 26.71 -9.48 14.09
C PRO A 133 26.66 -9.81 15.57
N LYS A 134 26.24 -11.01 15.94
CA LYS A 134 26.33 -11.48 17.32
C LYS A 134 27.77 -11.42 17.83
N GLY A 135 27.94 -10.97 19.09
CA GLY A 135 29.25 -10.85 19.71
C GLY A 135 30.08 -9.64 19.24
N HIS A 136 29.52 -8.75 18.46
CA HIS A 136 30.16 -7.52 18.01
C HIS A 136 30.63 -6.66 19.21
N PRO A 137 31.74 -5.92 19.10
CA PRO A 137 32.24 -5.08 20.20
C PRO A 137 31.22 -4.11 20.80
N LEU A 138 30.32 -3.55 19.98
CA LEU A 138 29.25 -2.69 20.46
C LEU A 138 28.27 -3.42 21.40
N ALA A 139 28.02 -4.71 21.20
CA ALA A 139 27.14 -5.53 22.04
C ALA A 139 27.73 -5.80 23.45
N LYS A 140 29.06 -5.77 23.60
CA LYS A 140 29.73 -5.96 24.88
C LYS A 140 29.40 -4.88 25.90
N LYS A 141 28.99 -3.69 25.46
CA LYS A 141 28.62 -2.57 26.35
C LYS A 141 27.30 -2.77 27.09
N ARG A 142 26.56 -3.87 26.86
CA ARG A 142 25.22 -4.21 27.42
C ARG A 142 24.17 -3.11 27.29
N LYS A 143 24.37 -2.14 26.41
CA LYS A 143 23.39 -1.12 26.07
C LYS A 143 22.44 -1.66 24.99
N ARG A 144 21.14 -1.34 25.09
CA ARG A 144 20.14 -1.65 24.05
C ARG A 144 19.90 -0.48 23.10
N SER A 145 20.48 0.68 23.39
CA SER A 145 20.44 1.88 22.55
C SER A 145 21.83 2.35 22.20
N ILE A 146 21.97 3.06 21.10
CA ILE A 146 23.25 3.53 20.58
C ILE A 146 23.14 4.93 19.97
N ASN A 147 24.18 5.73 20.16
CA ASN A 147 24.42 6.93 19.38
C ASN A 147 25.19 6.53 18.10
N LEU A 148 24.72 6.94 16.92
CA LEU A 148 25.37 6.61 15.65
C LEU A 148 26.82 7.10 15.57
N ALA A 149 27.19 8.17 16.27
CA ALA A 149 28.58 8.62 16.37
C ALA A 149 29.53 7.54 16.94
N GLU A 150 29.03 6.62 17.79
CA GLU A 150 29.84 5.52 18.33
C GLU A 150 30.19 4.46 17.28
N THR A 151 29.63 4.57 16.08
CA THR A 151 29.77 3.58 15.00
C THR A 151 30.73 3.99 13.88
N ALA A 152 31.36 5.17 13.99
CA ALA A 152 32.21 5.75 12.95
C ALA A 152 33.37 4.84 12.49
N GLY A 153 33.88 3.98 13.38
CA GLY A 153 35.00 3.08 13.07
C GLY A 153 34.64 1.76 12.37
N TYR A 154 33.35 1.53 12.08
CA TYR A 154 32.88 0.27 11.51
C TYR A 154 32.46 0.40 10.06
N SER A 155 32.59 -0.71 9.31
CA SER A 155 32.09 -0.79 7.94
C SER A 155 30.60 -1.06 7.92
N TYR A 156 29.88 -0.42 7.01
CA TYR A 156 28.44 -0.55 6.86
C TYR A 156 28.05 -1.33 5.62
N VAL A 157 26.97 -2.11 5.77
CA VAL A 157 26.12 -2.58 4.68
C VAL A 157 24.94 -1.63 4.61
N CYS A 158 24.74 -0.97 3.47
CA CYS A 158 23.73 0.07 3.33
C CYS A 158 22.69 -0.29 2.26
N PHE A 159 21.57 0.38 2.31
CA PHE A 159 20.67 0.47 1.16
C PHE A 159 21.36 1.23 0.03
N ASP A 160 20.95 0.93 -1.21
CA ASP A 160 21.39 1.68 -2.38
C ASP A 160 20.98 3.18 -2.30
N LYS A 161 21.59 4.02 -3.13
CA LYS A 161 21.39 5.48 -3.10
C LYS A 161 19.97 5.91 -3.49
N ASN A 162 19.19 5.06 -4.16
CA ASN A 162 17.82 5.37 -4.58
C ASN A 162 16.80 5.02 -3.49
N SER A 163 17.24 4.36 -2.41
CA SER A 163 16.38 4.02 -1.29
C SER A 163 16.05 5.22 -0.41
N GLY A 164 14.78 5.42 -0.09
CA GLY A 164 14.37 6.44 0.88
C GLY A 164 14.92 6.21 2.29
N ILE A 165 15.32 4.98 2.65
CA ILE A 165 15.99 4.68 3.92
C ILE A 165 17.44 5.17 3.87
N ARG A 166 18.11 5.03 2.71
CA ARG A 166 19.46 5.54 2.55
C ARG A 166 19.52 7.05 2.74
N SER A 167 18.60 7.81 2.18
CA SER A 167 18.53 9.26 2.34
C SER A 167 18.40 9.66 3.83
N ILE A 168 17.56 8.93 4.59
CA ILE A 168 17.39 9.17 6.02
C ILE A 168 18.67 8.84 6.78
N PHE A 169 19.30 7.71 6.47
CA PHE A 169 20.57 7.32 7.09
C PHE A 169 21.69 8.35 6.84
N ASP A 170 21.83 8.82 5.60
CA ASP A 170 22.81 9.84 5.23
C ASP A 170 22.53 11.16 5.99
N GLU A 171 21.26 11.53 6.17
CA GLU A 171 20.87 12.68 6.97
C GLU A 171 21.17 12.51 8.46
N MET A 172 20.96 11.31 9.01
CA MET A 172 21.32 10.97 10.39
C MET A 172 22.82 11.06 10.61
N LEU A 173 23.64 10.56 9.67
CA LEU A 173 25.09 10.68 9.71
C LEU A 173 25.54 12.14 9.69
N LYS A 174 24.92 12.97 8.84
CA LYS A 174 25.18 14.40 8.77
C LYS A 174 24.82 15.11 10.08
N LYS A 175 23.66 14.79 10.69
CA LYS A 175 23.25 15.37 11.99
C LYS A 175 24.20 15.00 13.15
N SER A 176 24.80 13.83 13.09
CA SER A 176 25.77 13.34 14.11
C SER A 176 27.21 13.68 13.79
N ASP A 177 27.49 14.46 12.75
CA ASP A 177 28.83 14.76 12.23
C ASP A 177 29.72 13.51 12.10
N THR A 178 29.10 12.43 11.58
CA THR A 178 29.72 11.12 11.53
C THR A 178 29.94 10.68 10.09
N THR A 179 31.17 10.26 9.79
CA THR A 179 31.51 9.64 8.51
C THR A 179 31.76 8.16 8.71
N VAL A 180 31.17 7.33 7.86
CA VAL A 180 31.29 5.87 7.91
C VAL A 180 31.80 5.31 6.58
N LYS A 181 32.42 4.14 6.64
CA LYS A 181 32.82 3.40 5.45
C LYS A 181 31.66 2.53 4.98
N ILE A 182 31.07 2.82 3.83
CA ILE A 182 30.11 1.94 3.17
C ILE A 182 30.91 0.87 2.41
N ALA A 183 30.78 -0.38 2.83
CA ALA A 183 31.50 -1.50 2.24
C ALA A 183 30.65 -2.24 1.19
N TYR A 184 29.33 -2.31 1.40
CA TYR A 184 28.39 -3.02 0.54
C TYR A 184 27.08 -2.24 0.43
N GLU A 185 26.43 -2.35 -0.72
CA GLU A 185 25.12 -1.77 -0.97
C GLU A 185 24.18 -2.81 -1.59
N THR A 186 22.90 -2.80 -1.17
CA THR A 186 21.84 -3.66 -1.70
C THR A 186 20.46 -3.01 -1.48
N GLU A 187 19.46 -3.45 -2.22
CA GLU A 187 18.11 -2.87 -2.19
C GLU A 187 17.22 -3.46 -1.08
N GLU A 188 17.56 -4.67 -0.59
CA GLU A 188 16.68 -5.48 0.23
C GLU A 188 17.10 -5.53 1.71
N ASP A 189 16.19 -5.13 2.60
CA ASP A 189 16.41 -5.11 4.04
C ASP A 189 16.80 -6.47 4.64
N GLN A 190 16.17 -7.56 4.17
CA GLN A 190 16.50 -8.91 4.63
C GLN A 190 17.86 -9.38 4.12
N VAL A 191 18.27 -8.96 2.93
CA VAL A 191 19.61 -9.25 2.39
C VAL A 191 20.66 -8.50 3.21
N ILE A 192 20.42 -7.21 3.54
CA ILE A 192 21.28 -6.45 4.45
C ILE A 192 21.44 -7.19 5.78
N ALA A 193 20.33 -7.61 6.40
CA ALA A 193 20.36 -8.33 7.66
C ALA A 193 21.12 -9.67 7.56
N GLY A 194 20.97 -10.39 6.44
CA GLY A 194 21.74 -11.61 6.16
C GLY A 194 23.23 -11.36 6.04
N LEU A 195 23.65 -10.31 5.35
CA LEU A 195 25.06 -9.91 5.25
C LEU A 195 25.62 -9.54 6.62
N VAL A 196 24.89 -8.74 7.41
CA VAL A 196 25.29 -8.39 8.78
C VAL A 196 25.42 -9.63 9.66
N ALA A 197 24.47 -10.55 9.63
CA ALA A 197 24.51 -11.79 10.41
C ALA A 197 25.77 -12.63 10.13
N ASN A 198 26.33 -12.51 8.91
CA ASN A 198 27.52 -13.20 8.46
C ASN A 198 28.82 -12.35 8.57
N GLY A 199 28.77 -11.20 9.24
CA GLY A 199 29.95 -10.42 9.58
C GLY A 199 30.46 -9.47 8.50
N PHE A 200 29.66 -9.13 7.50
CA PHE A 200 30.05 -8.20 6.42
C PHE A 200 30.09 -6.73 6.86
N GLY A 201 29.59 -6.43 8.04
CA GLY A 201 29.55 -5.09 8.61
C GLY A 201 28.38 -4.91 9.57
N ILE A 202 28.01 -3.67 9.83
CA ILE A 202 26.83 -3.27 10.59
C ILE A 202 25.86 -2.52 9.67
N ALA A 203 24.59 -2.37 10.07
CA ALA A 203 23.62 -1.68 9.23
C ALA A 203 22.54 -0.96 10.04
N VAL A 204 21.99 0.12 9.49
CA VAL A 204 20.71 0.71 9.90
C VAL A 204 19.62 0.18 8.98
N VAL A 205 18.64 -0.48 9.57
CA VAL A 205 17.51 -1.11 8.84
C VAL A 205 16.18 -0.82 9.53
N PRO A 206 15.06 -0.93 8.83
CA PRO A 206 13.76 -0.99 9.50
C PRO A 206 13.71 -2.16 10.47
N TYR A 207 13.09 -1.96 11.63
CA TYR A 207 12.82 -3.07 12.51
C TYR A 207 11.83 -4.04 11.84
N MET A 208 12.17 -5.32 11.90
CA MET A 208 11.38 -6.44 11.38
C MET A 208 11.46 -7.58 12.39
N ASP A 209 10.35 -8.27 12.67
CA ASP A 209 10.30 -9.40 13.62
C ASP A 209 11.27 -10.53 13.27
N ILE A 210 11.61 -10.67 11.99
CA ILE A 210 12.57 -11.66 11.52
C ILE A 210 13.97 -11.42 12.07
N LEU A 211 14.34 -10.17 12.39
CA LEU A 211 15.65 -9.84 12.97
C LEU A 211 15.90 -10.57 14.29
N GLU A 212 14.86 -10.80 15.08
CA GLU A 212 14.98 -11.54 16.36
C GLU A 212 15.35 -13.02 16.17
N LYS A 213 15.07 -13.56 14.98
CA LYS A 213 15.39 -14.94 14.61
C LYS A 213 16.74 -15.07 13.90
N MET A 214 17.35 -13.96 13.52
CA MET A 214 18.63 -13.93 12.83
C MET A 214 19.79 -13.82 13.84
N SER A 215 21.02 -14.15 13.38
CA SER A 215 22.23 -14.04 14.19
C SER A 215 22.76 -12.61 14.26
N VAL A 216 21.91 -11.67 14.68
CA VAL A 216 22.25 -10.25 14.85
C VAL A 216 21.94 -9.77 16.26
N GLU A 217 22.62 -8.70 16.69
CA GLU A 217 22.23 -7.88 17.82
C GLU A 217 21.51 -6.64 17.33
N ILE A 218 20.46 -6.22 18.04
CA ILE A 218 19.59 -5.12 17.66
C ILE A 218 19.73 -3.99 18.67
N PHE A 219 19.95 -2.77 18.18
CA PHE A 219 20.07 -1.57 19.00
C PHE A 219 19.07 -0.51 18.56
N GLU A 220 18.38 0.10 19.53
CA GLU A 220 17.64 1.32 19.29
C GLU A 220 18.59 2.46 18.95
N ILE A 221 18.23 3.31 18.02
CA ILE A 221 19.02 4.50 17.71
C ILE A 221 18.52 5.63 18.62
N GLU A 222 19.36 5.99 19.59
CA GLU A 222 19.08 7.04 20.57
C GLU A 222 19.40 8.44 20.01
N SER A 223 20.44 8.51 19.18
CA SER A 223 20.88 9.76 18.56
C SER A 223 21.54 9.45 17.20
N PRO A 224 21.34 10.30 16.19
CA PRO A 224 20.48 11.49 16.16
C PRO A 224 18.98 11.14 16.07
N GLU A 225 18.12 12.08 16.45
CA GLU A 225 16.69 11.95 16.21
C GLU A 225 16.40 11.89 14.70
N TYR A 226 15.51 10.97 14.34
CA TYR A 226 15.00 10.83 12.99
C TYR A 226 13.48 10.68 13.00
N GLU A 227 12.86 11.08 11.93
CA GLU A 227 11.43 10.85 11.73
C GLU A 227 11.22 10.15 10.39
N ARG A 228 10.54 9.01 10.45
CA ARG A 228 10.05 8.32 9.27
C ARG A 228 8.64 7.85 9.52
N SER A 229 7.74 8.37 8.72
CA SER A 229 6.33 8.01 8.77
C SER A 229 5.88 7.47 7.42
N PHE A 230 4.94 6.56 7.47
CA PHE A 230 4.15 6.17 6.32
C PHE A 230 2.79 6.85 6.36
N TYR A 231 2.23 7.04 5.19
CA TYR A 231 1.01 7.80 4.98
C TYR A 231 0.00 6.98 4.21
N MET A 232 -1.27 7.14 4.55
CA MET A 232 -2.37 6.83 3.67
C MET A 232 -2.61 8.04 2.79
N VAL A 233 -2.66 7.82 1.47
CA VAL A 233 -2.75 8.88 0.46
C VAL A 233 -3.98 8.65 -0.41
N ASN A 234 -4.70 9.72 -0.70
CA ASN A 234 -5.82 9.73 -1.65
C ASN A 234 -5.84 11.00 -2.50
N ASP A 235 -6.41 10.88 -3.68
CA ASP A 235 -6.69 12.02 -4.56
C ASP A 235 -8.03 12.64 -4.19
N ASN A 236 -8.02 13.90 -3.72
CA ASN A 236 -9.24 14.64 -3.38
C ASN A 236 -9.98 15.19 -4.60
N SER A 237 -9.38 15.16 -5.78
CA SER A 237 -10.00 15.63 -7.03
C SER A 237 -10.96 14.59 -7.64
N THR A 238 -10.87 13.33 -7.20
CA THR A 238 -11.67 12.21 -7.71
C THR A 238 -12.81 11.84 -6.75
N TYR A 239 -13.91 11.33 -7.32
CA TYR A 239 -15.00 10.80 -6.51
C TYR A 239 -14.56 9.54 -5.76
N MET A 240 -14.73 9.55 -4.46
CA MET A 240 -14.48 8.40 -3.59
C MET A 240 -15.78 7.63 -3.37
N SER A 241 -15.79 6.33 -3.67
CA SER A 241 -16.96 5.50 -3.42
C SER A 241 -17.23 5.33 -1.93
N PRO A 242 -18.50 5.09 -1.49
CA PRO A 242 -18.84 4.98 -0.07
C PRO A 242 -18.01 3.92 0.68
N VAL A 243 -17.69 2.79 0.06
CA VAL A 243 -16.89 1.73 0.70
C VAL A 243 -15.43 2.18 0.89
N VAL A 244 -14.87 2.91 -0.05
CA VAL A 244 -13.50 3.46 0.04
C VAL A 244 -13.44 4.53 1.14
N GLU A 245 -14.41 5.43 1.18
CA GLU A 245 -14.50 6.47 2.20
C GLU A 245 -14.65 5.86 3.61
N ALA A 246 -15.51 4.85 3.75
CA ALA A 246 -15.69 4.12 5.00
C ALA A 246 -14.39 3.44 5.45
N PHE A 247 -13.64 2.81 4.55
CA PHE A 247 -12.35 2.21 4.87
C PHE A 247 -11.29 3.25 5.22
N ARG A 248 -11.21 4.37 4.47
CA ARG A 248 -10.32 5.49 4.77
C ARG A 248 -10.56 6.00 6.20
N ASN A 249 -11.81 6.27 6.56
CA ASN A 249 -12.18 6.76 7.88
C ASN A 249 -11.88 5.72 8.97
N PHE A 250 -12.14 4.44 8.70
CA PHE A 250 -11.77 3.35 9.59
C PHE A 250 -10.27 3.30 9.86
N VAL A 251 -9.41 3.47 8.84
CA VAL A 251 -7.96 3.52 9.03
C VAL A 251 -7.57 4.70 9.90
N ILE A 252 -8.11 5.89 9.66
CA ILE A 252 -7.82 7.10 10.46
C ILE A 252 -8.17 6.90 11.94
N GLU A 253 -9.38 6.39 12.21
CA GLU A 253 -9.87 6.13 13.57
C GLU A 253 -8.99 5.12 14.33
N ASN A 254 -8.47 4.10 13.63
CA ASN A 254 -7.73 3.00 14.25
C ASN A 254 -6.21 3.17 14.21
N THR A 255 -5.69 4.20 13.53
CA THR A 255 -4.25 4.49 13.49
C THR A 255 -3.66 4.78 14.87
N SER A 256 -4.40 5.39 15.79
CA SER A 256 -3.95 5.68 17.16
C SER A 256 -3.80 4.42 18.02
N VAL A 257 -4.61 3.40 17.80
CA VAL A 257 -4.62 2.13 18.56
C VAL A 257 -3.40 1.27 18.20
N LEU A 258 -2.91 1.36 16.97
CA LEU A 258 -1.76 0.58 16.47
C LEU A 258 -0.40 1.28 16.68
N LYS A 259 -0.38 2.52 17.19
CA LYS A 259 0.87 3.21 17.59
C LYS A 259 1.49 2.61 18.86
N ALA A 260 0.78 1.72 19.55
CA ALA A 260 1.19 1.12 20.82
C ALA A 260 1.66 -0.34 20.68
N LEU A 261 1.81 -0.85 19.49
CA LEU A 261 2.37 -2.15 19.16
C LEU A 261 3.62 -1.98 18.29
#